data_8bfcb14533db4b86da3c0fa3bca45126
#
_entry.id   8bfcb14533db4b86da3c0fa3bca45126
#
_cell.length_a   1.000
_cell.length_b   1.000
_cell.length_c   1.000
_cell.angle_alpha   90.00
_cell.angle_beta   90.00
_cell.angle_gamma   90.00
#
_symmetry.space_group_name_H-M   'P 1'
#
loop_
_entity.id
_entity.type
_entity.pdbx_description
1 polymer ?
#
loop_
_entity_poly.entity_id
_entity_poly.type
_entity_poly.pdbx_seq_one_letter_code
_entity_poly.pdbx_strand_id
1 'polypeptide(L)'
;MWKYSRRLAPMLLGLGMAGCASYLHSDAPPVQVYTLRADAVPSGGTADAPSARAASLRVAHPLAGPGLGTSEIVLLQPDHRMDFYAGSAWAADTPALVESLAAKTLRASGNWSSIENADSPFPSDYLLQIAVRRFDADYSAGTGAPPTVHVAFDCTLGSEAGRRILASFAASGSAVAGANKLGEVVAAFQRAADQALTSLSQQAFAAVQTARPAAADARAR
;
A
#
# COMPACT_ATOMS: atom_id res chain seq x y z
N MET A 1 44.57 83.68 -0.29
CA MET A 1 43.21 84.06 -0.70
C MET A 1 42.73 82.99 -1.64
N TRP A 2 41.82 82.34 -1.29
CA TRP A 2 40.43 82.00 -1.13
C TRP A 2 40.08 80.75 -1.81
N LYS A 3 39.74 79.69 -1.03
CA LYS A 3 38.45 79.04 -0.94
C LYS A 3 37.86 78.55 -2.27
N TYR A 4 37.73 77.23 -2.39
CA TYR A 4 36.49 76.49 -2.70
C TYR A 4 36.64 75.05 -2.23
N SER A 5 36.18 74.67 -1.28
CA SER A 5 35.16 74.06 -0.52
C SER A 5 34.20 73.18 -1.37
N ARG A 6 34.26 71.84 -1.10
CA ARG A 6 33.15 70.95 -0.78
C ARG A 6 32.12 70.64 -1.85
N ARG A 7 32.02 69.40 -2.13
CA ARG A 7 30.83 68.56 -2.01
C ARG A 7 30.96 67.35 -2.93
N LEU A 8 31.46 66.25 -2.40
CA LEU A 8 31.28 64.94 -2.98
C LEU A 8 31.14 63.98 -1.82
N ALA A 9 29.92 63.66 -1.48
CA ALA A 9 29.40 62.48 -0.79
C ALA A 9 27.87 62.63 -0.82
N PRO A 10 27.08 61.57 -0.77
CA PRO A 10 27.35 60.15 -0.84
C PRO A 10 26.48 59.46 -1.89
N MET A 11 27.01 58.52 -2.62
CA MET A 11 26.22 57.63 -3.49
C MET A 11 26.82 56.24 -3.47
N LEU A 12 26.80 55.61 -2.31
CA LEU A 12 27.28 54.22 -2.14
C LEU A 12 26.49 53.59 -1.01
N LEU A 13 25.16 53.40 -1.24
CA LEU A 13 24.33 52.56 -0.35
C LEU A 13 23.13 52.11 -1.15
N GLY A 14 23.24 50.95 -1.87
CA GLY A 14 22.13 50.41 -2.64
C GLY A 14 22.42 49.17 -3.40
N LEU A 15 23.43 48.34 -3.05
CA LEU A 15 23.73 47.10 -3.73
C LEU A 15 23.93 45.97 -2.71
N GLY A 16 22.86 45.52 -2.06
CA GLY A 16 23.01 44.53 -1.02
C GLY A 16 21.76 43.68 -0.74
N MET A 17 20.81 43.52 -1.69
CA MET A 17 19.61 42.72 -1.41
C MET A 17 19.10 41.88 -2.58
N ALA A 18 19.99 41.40 -3.48
CA ALA A 18 19.58 40.54 -4.60
C ALA A 18 20.14 39.13 -4.53
N GLY A 19 20.51 38.60 -3.35
CA GLY A 19 21.25 37.35 -3.21
C GLY A 19 20.56 36.18 -2.54
N CYS A 20 19.28 36.25 -2.13
CA CYS A 20 18.65 35.17 -1.33
C CYS A 20 17.55 34.37 -2.02
N ALA A 21 17.21 34.61 -3.27
CA ALA A 21 16.13 33.87 -3.94
C ALA A 21 16.55 32.56 -4.62
N SER A 22 17.85 32.34 -4.81
CA SER A 22 18.33 31.14 -5.54
C SER A 22 18.56 29.90 -4.67
N TYR A 23 18.47 29.99 -3.35
CA TYR A 23 18.73 28.87 -2.43
C TYR A 23 17.53 27.94 -2.21
N LEU A 24 16.37 28.24 -2.76
CA LEU A 24 15.13 27.43 -2.57
C LEU A 24 14.73 26.60 -3.80
N HIS A 25 15.53 26.62 -4.87
CA HIS A 25 15.33 25.69 -5.97
C HIS A 25 16.15 24.43 -5.71
N SER A 26 15.47 23.34 -5.38
CA SER A 26 16.08 22.00 -5.42
C SER A 26 16.23 21.60 -6.88
N ASP A 27 17.46 21.44 -7.36
CA ASP A 27 17.77 20.88 -8.67
C ASP A 27 17.56 19.34 -8.72
N ALA A 28 17.01 18.74 -7.65
CA ALA A 28 16.70 17.32 -7.66
C ALA A 28 15.56 17.05 -8.66
N PRO A 29 15.71 16.06 -9.55
CA PRO A 29 14.65 15.68 -10.47
C PRO A 29 13.37 15.33 -9.69
N PRO A 30 12.19 15.69 -10.22
CA PRO A 30 10.95 15.41 -9.55
C PRO A 30 10.76 13.90 -9.33
N VAL A 31 10.34 13.52 -8.12
CA VAL A 31 10.02 12.13 -7.80
C VAL A 31 8.79 11.71 -8.61
N GLN A 32 8.89 10.59 -9.33
CA GLN A 32 7.77 9.98 -10.03
C GLN A 32 6.92 9.19 -9.03
N VAL A 33 5.66 9.58 -8.88
CA VAL A 33 4.74 8.93 -7.95
C VAL A 33 3.84 7.95 -8.68
N TYR A 34 3.85 6.70 -8.22
CA TYR A 34 3.06 5.60 -8.76
C TYR A 34 1.95 5.20 -7.79
N THR A 35 0.86 4.64 -8.32
CA THR A 35 -0.23 4.07 -7.54
C THR A 35 -0.67 2.76 -8.16
N LEU A 36 -1.18 1.85 -7.33
CA LEU A 36 -1.85 0.63 -7.76
C LEU A 36 -3.37 0.82 -7.67
N ARG A 37 -4.10 0.09 -8.50
CA ARG A 37 -5.56 0.12 -8.53
C ARG A 37 -6.10 -1.19 -7.97
N ALA A 38 -7.21 -1.14 -7.28
CA ALA A 38 -8.01 -2.33 -7.05
C ALA A 38 -9.00 -2.40 -8.22
N ASP A 39 -8.63 -3.17 -9.24
CA ASP A 39 -9.58 -3.45 -10.31
C ASP A 39 -10.68 -4.35 -9.73
N ALA A 40 -11.93 -4.07 -10.11
CA ALA A 40 -13.06 -4.82 -9.60
C ALA A 40 -12.85 -6.30 -9.95
N VAL A 41 -12.62 -7.13 -8.93
CA VAL A 41 -12.69 -8.58 -9.11
C VAL A 41 -14.12 -8.86 -9.59
N PRO A 42 -14.33 -9.47 -10.77
CA PRO A 42 -15.65 -9.84 -11.21
C PRO A 42 -16.30 -10.67 -10.11
N SER A 43 -17.38 -10.15 -9.52
CA SER A 43 -18.13 -10.86 -8.50
C SER A 43 -18.72 -12.11 -9.15
N GLY A 44 -18.07 -13.25 -9.01
CA GLY A 44 -18.61 -14.56 -9.40
C GLY A 44 -19.70 -15.05 -8.43
N GLY A 45 -20.14 -14.20 -7.51
CA GLY A 45 -21.27 -14.46 -6.63
C GLY A 45 -22.56 -14.12 -7.34
N THR A 46 -23.40 -15.12 -7.57
CA THR A 46 -24.79 -14.92 -7.92
C THR A 46 -25.43 -13.98 -6.90
N ALA A 47 -26.12 -12.95 -7.39
CA ALA A 47 -26.73 -11.87 -6.61
C ALA A 47 -27.79 -12.35 -5.58
N ASP A 48 -28.01 -13.66 -5.46
CA ASP A 48 -29.13 -14.29 -4.75
C ASP A 48 -28.79 -14.93 -3.38
N ALA A 49 -27.66 -14.59 -2.75
CA ALA A 49 -27.40 -15.04 -1.38
C ALA A 49 -27.53 -13.90 -0.36
N PRO A 50 -28.76 -13.50 0.05
CA PRO A 50 -28.97 -12.42 1.03
C PRO A 50 -28.33 -12.71 2.40
N SER A 51 -28.14 -13.97 2.75
CA SER A 51 -27.59 -14.38 4.05
C SER A 51 -26.05 -14.25 4.17
N ALA A 52 -25.33 -14.17 3.04
CA ALA A 52 -23.89 -14.01 3.06
C ALA A 52 -23.43 -12.56 3.34
N ARG A 53 -24.25 -11.57 2.97
CA ARG A 53 -23.96 -10.13 3.15
C ARG A 53 -24.26 -9.57 4.55
N ALA A 54 -24.55 -10.42 5.54
CA ALA A 54 -25.02 -9.96 6.86
C ALA A 54 -23.89 -9.59 7.83
N ALA A 55 -22.63 -9.63 7.42
CA ALA A 55 -21.50 -9.38 8.30
C ALA A 55 -20.64 -8.22 7.82
N SER A 56 -20.21 -7.39 8.76
CA SER A 56 -19.29 -6.29 8.56
C SER A 56 -17.84 -6.73 8.86
N LEU A 57 -16.88 -6.18 8.14
CA LEU A 57 -15.46 -6.48 8.30
C LEU A 57 -14.66 -5.18 8.42
N ARG A 58 -13.84 -5.09 9.45
CA ARG A 58 -12.83 -4.03 9.59
C ARG A 58 -11.49 -4.52 9.08
N VAL A 59 -10.83 -3.73 8.24
CA VAL A 59 -9.42 -3.92 7.88
C VAL A 59 -8.60 -3.10 8.86
N ALA A 60 -7.80 -3.77 9.70
CA ALA A 60 -6.84 -3.09 10.58
C ALA A 60 -5.72 -2.46 9.75
N HIS A 61 -5.06 -1.44 10.31
CA HIS A 61 -3.87 -0.89 9.66
C HIS A 61 -2.80 -1.99 9.49
N PRO A 62 -2.36 -2.27 8.25
CA PRO A 62 -1.43 -3.37 8.00
C PRO A 62 -0.08 -3.16 8.67
N LEU A 63 0.51 -4.24 9.15
CA LEU A 63 1.88 -4.26 9.66
C LEU A 63 2.83 -4.51 8.49
N ALA A 64 3.94 -3.78 8.46
CA ALA A 64 4.99 -4.00 7.46
C ALA A 64 6.17 -4.76 8.07
N GLY A 65 6.71 -5.71 7.33
CA GLY A 65 8.01 -6.32 7.64
C GLY A 65 9.15 -5.29 7.57
N PRO A 66 10.34 -5.64 8.07
CA PRO A 66 11.50 -4.75 8.06
C PRO A 66 11.78 -4.22 6.63
N GLY A 67 11.96 -2.91 6.52
CA GLY A 67 12.24 -2.22 5.25
C GLY A 67 11.03 -2.02 4.33
N LEU A 68 9.83 -2.53 4.65
CA LEU A 68 8.63 -2.41 3.83
C LEU A 68 7.69 -1.28 4.29
N GLY A 69 7.94 -0.63 5.43
CA GLY A 69 7.13 0.48 5.94
C GLY A 69 7.49 1.84 5.31
N THR A 70 7.65 1.87 3.99
CA THR A 70 8.10 3.06 3.25
C THR A 70 7.23 3.27 2.01
N SER A 71 7.24 4.49 1.47
CA SER A 71 6.68 4.79 0.15
C SER A 71 7.64 4.49 -1.01
N GLU A 72 8.89 4.12 -0.73
CA GLU A 72 9.84 3.77 -1.76
C GLU A 72 9.50 2.43 -2.43
N ILE A 73 9.78 2.31 -3.73
CA ILE A 73 9.55 1.07 -4.47
C ILE A 73 10.74 0.14 -4.24
N VAL A 74 10.51 -0.90 -3.44
CA VAL A 74 11.55 -1.82 -2.97
C VAL A 74 11.97 -2.79 -4.07
N LEU A 75 13.28 -3.03 -4.16
CA LEU A 75 13.87 -4.08 -4.97
C LEU A 75 14.87 -4.90 -4.16
N LEU A 76 15.01 -6.18 -4.49
CA LEU A 76 16.03 -7.08 -3.93
C LEU A 76 17.09 -7.38 -4.99
N GLN A 77 18.34 -7.10 -4.65
CA GLN A 77 19.50 -7.42 -5.47
C GLN A 77 19.86 -8.92 -5.39
N PRO A 78 20.64 -9.47 -6.34
CA PRO A 78 21.06 -10.88 -6.32
C PRO A 78 21.84 -11.28 -5.07
N ASP A 79 22.48 -10.33 -4.40
CA ASP A 79 23.22 -10.52 -3.14
C ASP A 79 22.34 -10.39 -1.88
N HIS A 80 21.01 -10.43 -2.06
CA HIS A 80 19.97 -10.22 -1.02
C HIS A 80 19.98 -8.82 -0.39
N ARG A 81 20.66 -7.84 -0.98
CA ARG A 81 20.61 -6.47 -0.52
C ARG A 81 19.28 -5.85 -0.95
N MET A 82 18.58 -5.23 0.01
CA MET A 82 17.42 -4.39 -0.25
C MET A 82 17.88 -3.03 -0.76
N ASP A 83 17.22 -2.54 -1.81
CA ASP A 83 17.48 -1.26 -2.43
C ASP A 83 16.15 -0.66 -2.92
N PHE A 84 16.18 0.54 -3.53
CA PHE A 84 14.99 1.25 -3.97
C PHE A 84 15.16 1.79 -5.38
N TYR A 85 14.07 1.90 -6.13
CA TYR A 85 14.09 2.57 -7.43
C TYR A 85 14.27 4.09 -7.25
N ALA A 86 15.42 4.60 -7.63
CA ALA A 86 15.77 6.00 -7.47
C ALA A 86 14.77 6.95 -8.14
N GLY A 87 14.43 8.05 -7.47
CA GLY A 87 13.52 9.07 -7.99
C GLY A 87 12.07 8.60 -8.19
N SER A 88 11.66 7.52 -7.52
CA SER A 88 10.34 6.92 -7.68
C SER A 88 9.76 6.48 -6.34
N ALA A 89 8.45 6.66 -6.16
CA ALA A 89 7.77 6.29 -4.93
C ALA A 89 6.32 5.86 -5.20
N TRP A 90 5.75 5.12 -4.28
CA TRP A 90 4.30 4.92 -4.17
C TRP A 90 3.63 6.21 -3.69
N ALA A 91 2.32 6.36 -3.99
CA ALA A 91 1.52 7.50 -3.54
C ALA A 91 1.30 7.55 -2.01
N ALA A 92 1.56 6.46 -1.31
CA ALA A 92 1.52 6.32 0.14
C ALA A 92 2.57 5.29 0.58
N ASP A 93 2.81 5.16 1.88
CA ASP A 93 3.61 4.03 2.37
C ASP A 93 2.92 2.68 2.07
N THR A 94 3.71 1.61 2.03
CA THR A 94 3.20 0.28 1.66
C THR A 94 2.04 -0.18 2.57
N PRO A 95 2.04 0.00 3.90
CA PRO A 95 0.90 -0.32 4.74
C PRO A 95 -0.39 0.38 4.33
N ALA A 96 -0.37 1.71 4.17
CA ALA A 96 -1.55 2.48 3.79
C ALA A 96 -2.02 2.14 2.37
N LEU A 97 -1.08 1.89 1.44
CA LEU A 97 -1.39 1.42 0.09
C LEU A 97 -2.12 0.07 0.13
N VAL A 98 -1.60 -0.91 0.90
CA VAL A 98 -2.19 -2.24 1.04
C VAL A 98 -3.55 -2.17 1.73
N GLU A 99 -3.73 -1.36 2.78
CA GLU A 99 -5.03 -1.14 3.42
C GLU A 99 -6.08 -0.66 2.42
N SER A 100 -5.74 0.38 1.66
CA SER A 100 -6.63 0.95 0.65
C SER A 100 -7.02 -0.08 -0.43
N LEU A 101 -6.04 -0.84 -0.94
CA LEU A 101 -6.26 -1.87 -1.95
C LEU A 101 -7.12 -3.02 -1.40
N ALA A 102 -6.80 -3.52 -0.20
CA ALA A 102 -7.55 -4.60 0.44
C ALA A 102 -9.01 -4.19 0.70
N ALA A 103 -9.24 -3.01 1.27
CA ALA A 103 -10.58 -2.51 1.53
C ALA A 103 -11.39 -2.35 0.23
N LYS A 104 -10.78 -1.85 -0.86
CA LYS A 104 -11.45 -1.73 -2.16
C LYS A 104 -11.79 -3.09 -2.76
N THR A 105 -10.84 -4.05 -2.73
CA THR A 105 -11.06 -5.42 -3.24
C THR A 105 -12.16 -6.14 -2.46
N LEU A 106 -12.15 -6.02 -1.12
CA LEU A 106 -13.18 -6.61 -0.27
C LEU A 106 -14.56 -5.99 -0.51
N ARG A 107 -14.66 -4.67 -0.73
CA ARG A 107 -15.93 -4.02 -1.12
C ARG A 107 -16.41 -4.49 -2.49
N ALA A 108 -15.51 -4.57 -3.47
CA ALA A 108 -15.83 -5.01 -4.83
C ALA A 108 -16.28 -6.47 -4.89
N SER A 109 -15.85 -7.32 -3.94
CA SER A 109 -16.29 -8.72 -3.87
C SER A 109 -17.80 -8.88 -3.59
N GLY A 110 -18.46 -7.86 -3.01
CA GLY A 110 -19.88 -7.89 -2.67
C GLY A 110 -20.28 -8.89 -1.58
N ASN A 111 -19.31 -9.52 -0.91
CA ASN A 111 -19.53 -10.57 0.09
C ASN A 111 -19.85 -10.02 1.49
N TRP A 112 -19.65 -8.73 1.73
CA TRP A 112 -19.75 -8.09 3.03
C TRP A 112 -20.87 -7.06 3.07
N SER A 113 -21.49 -6.88 4.24
CA SER A 113 -22.48 -5.82 4.44
C SER A 113 -21.83 -4.44 4.47
N SER A 114 -20.67 -4.33 5.11
CA SER A 114 -19.80 -3.16 5.07
C SER A 114 -18.33 -3.54 5.22
N ILE A 115 -17.45 -2.71 4.69
CA ILE A 115 -16.00 -2.79 4.90
C ILE A 115 -15.55 -1.48 5.54
N GLU A 116 -15.08 -1.59 6.77
CA GLU A 116 -14.58 -0.48 7.56
C GLU A 116 -13.06 -0.40 7.48
N ASN A 117 -12.52 0.80 7.50
CA ASN A 117 -11.09 1.05 7.63
C ASN A 117 -10.68 1.02 9.11
N ALA A 118 -9.38 1.03 9.39
CA ALA A 118 -8.83 0.98 10.73
C ALA A 118 -9.38 2.09 11.65
N ASP A 119 -9.52 3.30 11.13
CA ASP A 119 -9.96 4.50 11.88
C ASP A 119 -11.49 4.67 11.95
N SER A 120 -12.27 3.72 11.40
CA SER A 120 -13.73 3.82 11.43
C SER A 120 -14.26 3.78 12.85
N PRO A 121 -15.15 4.72 13.27
CA PRO A 121 -15.77 4.70 14.60
C PRO A 121 -16.87 3.65 14.73
N PHE A 122 -17.31 3.04 13.63
CA PHE A 122 -18.40 2.07 13.63
C PHE A 122 -17.90 0.68 14.04
N PRO A 123 -18.65 -0.07 14.86
CA PRO A 123 -18.30 -1.44 15.23
C PRO A 123 -18.38 -2.35 13.99
N SER A 124 -17.59 -3.42 14.00
CA SER A 124 -17.64 -4.47 12.99
C SER A 124 -17.76 -5.85 13.62
N ASP A 125 -18.29 -6.83 12.86
CA ASP A 125 -18.41 -8.21 13.34
C ASP A 125 -17.06 -8.92 13.35
N TYR A 126 -16.23 -8.59 12.36
CA TYR A 126 -14.92 -9.22 12.12
C TYR A 126 -13.82 -8.20 11.94
N LEU A 127 -12.62 -8.58 12.33
CA LEU A 127 -11.36 -7.84 12.14
C LEU A 127 -10.40 -8.66 11.29
N LEU A 128 -9.91 -8.07 10.21
CA LEU A 128 -8.84 -8.62 9.39
C LEU A 128 -7.56 -7.86 9.67
N GLN A 129 -6.57 -8.55 10.19
CA GLN A 129 -5.20 -8.06 10.33
C GLN A 129 -4.34 -8.60 9.19
N ILE A 130 -3.55 -7.71 8.57
CA ILE A 130 -2.66 -8.02 7.45
C ILE A 130 -1.24 -7.68 7.86
N ALA A 131 -0.31 -8.62 7.70
CA ALA A 131 1.12 -8.38 7.80
C ALA A 131 1.76 -8.52 6.42
N VAL A 132 2.34 -7.45 5.92
CA VAL A 132 3.03 -7.43 4.61
C VAL A 132 4.37 -8.13 4.76
N ARG A 133 4.52 -9.29 4.12
CA ARG A 133 5.74 -10.11 4.15
C ARG A 133 6.66 -9.79 3.00
N ARG A 134 6.08 -9.59 1.81
CA ARG A 134 6.81 -9.20 0.60
C ARG A 134 6.02 -8.15 -0.16
N PHE A 135 6.73 -7.17 -0.67
CA PHE A 135 6.22 -6.16 -1.58
C PHE A 135 7.43 -5.58 -2.33
N ASP A 136 8.06 -6.41 -3.17
CA ASP A 136 9.37 -6.14 -3.75
C ASP A 136 9.50 -6.66 -5.19
N ALA A 137 10.41 -6.05 -5.94
CA ALA A 137 10.87 -6.54 -7.22
C ALA A 137 12.19 -7.31 -7.03
N ASP A 138 12.18 -8.60 -7.30
CA ASP A 138 13.28 -9.54 -7.03
C ASP A 138 14.15 -9.72 -8.27
N TYR A 139 15.42 -9.34 -8.15
CA TYR A 139 16.47 -9.49 -9.15
C TYR A 139 17.40 -10.68 -8.89
N SER A 140 16.98 -11.67 -8.11
CA SER A 140 17.81 -12.85 -7.80
C SER A 140 18.32 -13.60 -9.03
N ALA A 141 17.60 -13.52 -10.15
CA ALA A 141 18.03 -14.06 -11.45
C ALA A 141 19.08 -13.21 -12.18
N GLY A 142 19.49 -12.09 -11.60
CA GLY A 142 20.46 -11.14 -12.17
C GLY A 142 19.82 -9.84 -12.70
N THR A 143 20.58 -8.76 -12.62
CA THR A 143 20.11 -7.40 -12.97
C THR A 143 19.93 -7.17 -14.47
N GLY A 144 20.40 -8.07 -15.32
CA GLY A 144 20.22 -8.02 -16.79
C GLY A 144 18.87 -8.54 -17.26
N ALA A 145 18.14 -9.26 -16.42
CA ALA A 145 16.81 -9.81 -16.72
C ALA A 145 15.70 -8.96 -16.08
N PRO A 146 14.47 -9.00 -16.62
CA PRO A 146 13.31 -8.42 -15.94
C PRO A 146 13.11 -9.07 -14.58
N PRO A 147 12.82 -8.29 -13.51
CA PRO A 147 12.62 -8.83 -12.18
C PRO A 147 11.29 -9.58 -12.06
N THR A 148 11.21 -10.46 -11.07
CA THR A 148 9.94 -11.01 -10.61
C THR A 148 9.43 -10.20 -9.43
N VAL A 149 8.24 -9.64 -9.54
CA VAL A 149 7.58 -8.97 -8.44
C VAL A 149 6.89 -9.99 -7.54
N HIS A 150 7.04 -9.82 -6.23
CA HIS A 150 6.38 -10.63 -5.22
C HIS A 150 5.57 -9.74 -4.28
N VAL A 151 4.31 -10.13 -4.08
CA VAL A 151 3.42 -9.57 -3.06
C VAL A 151 2.95 -10.70 -2.17
N ALA A 152 3.17 -10.62 -0.86
CA ALA A 152 2.78 -11.67 0.07
C ALA A 152 2.34 -11.08 1.41
N PHE A 153 1.25 -11.62 1.93
CA PHE A 153 0.61 -11.23 3.18
C PHE A 153 0.41 -12.45 4.09
N ASP A 154 0.64 -12.25 5.39
CA ASP A 154 0.07 -13.11 6.43
C ASP A 154 -1.16 -12.42 6.97
N CYS A 155 -2.27 -13.13 7.00
CA CYS A 155 -3.57 -12.62 7.39
C CYS A 155 -4.11 -13.35 8.61
N THR A 156 -4.69 -12.60 9.54
CA THR A 156 -5.42 -13.15 10.69
C THR A 156 -6.81 -12.54 10.71
N LEU A 157 -7.83 -13.39 10.65
CA LEU A 157 -9.23 -13.01 10.76
C LEU A 157 -9.76 -13.38 12.15
N GLY A 158 -10.34 -12.42 12.82
CA GLY A 158 -10.94 -12.61 14.16
C GLY A 158 -12.37 -12.10 14.24
N SER A 159 -13.13 -12.61 15.21
CA SER A 159 -14.42 -12.05 15.61
C SER A 159 -14.19 -10.96 16.66
N GLU A 160 -14.69 -9.74 16.43
CA GLU A 160 -14.56 -8.64 17.40
C GLU A 160 -15.36 -8.93 18.68
N ALA A 161 -16.61 -9.37 18.56
CA ALA A 161 -17.46 -9.67 19.70
C ALA A 161 -16.93 -10.81 20.57
N GLY A 162 -16.39 -11.86 19.94
CA GLY A 162 -15.87 -13.04 20.64
C GLY A 162 -14.39 -12.94 21.02
N ARG A 163 -13.67 -11.91 20.59
CA ARG A 163 -12.21 -11.76 20.76
C ARG A 163 -11.43 -13.04 20.41
N ARG A 164 -11.87 -13.74 19.37
CA ARG A 164 -11.38 -15.04 18.98
C ARG A 164 -10.87 -15.02 17.54
N ILE A 165 -9.68 -15.57 17.34
CA ILE A 165 -9.15 -15.82 16.00
C ILE A 165 -9.99 -16.93 15.35
N LEU A 166 -10.47 -16.68 14.14
CA LEU A 166 -11.24 -17.63 13.35
C LEU A 166 -10.34 -18.39 12.37
N ALA A 167 -9.41 -17.67 11.75
CA ALA A 167 -8.45 -18.25 10.79
C ALA A 167 -7.18 -17.42 10.72
N SER A 168 -6.08 -18.10 10.40
CA SER A 168 -4.84 -17.48 9.92
C SER A 168 -4.49 -18.14 8.59
N PHE A 169 -4.12 -17.32 7.60
CA PHE A 169 -3.83 -17.77 6.24
C PHE A 169 -2.83 -16.87 5.55
N ALA A 170 -2.17 -17.37 4.53
CA ALA A 170 -1.29 -16.61 3.67
C ALA A 170 -1.98 -16.29 2.34
N ALA A 171 -1.75 -15.09 1.83
CA ALA A 171 -2.19 -14.69 0.50
C ALA A 171 -0.99 -14.12 -0.27
N SER A 172 -0.78 -14.57 -1.49
CA SER A 172 0.37 -14.14 -2.28
C SER A 172 0.07 -14.09 -3.76
N GLY A 173 0.85 -13.29 -4.46
CA GLY A 173 0.88 -13.21 -5.90
C GLY A 173 2.27 -12.91 -6.40
N SER A 174 2.56 -13.29 -7.63
CA SER A 174 3.83 -12.98 -8.28
C SER A 174 3.65 -12.78 -9.77
N ALA A 175 4.46 -11.87 -10.34
CA ALA A 175 4.44 -11.59 -11.76
C ALA A 175 5.82 -11.16 -12.26
N VAL A 176 6.24 -11.71 -13.38
CA VAL A 176 7.47 -11.25 -14.06
C VAL A 176 7.18 -9.94 -14.77
N ALA A 177 8.07 -8.94 -14.64
CA ALA A 177 7.96 -7.69 -15.38
C ALA A 177 8.14 -7.96 -16.89
N GLY A 178 7.43 -7.20 -17.73
CA GLY A 178 7.53 -7.34 -19.19
C GLY A 178 8.91 -6.93 -19.75
N ALA A 179 9.57 -6.02 -19.05
CA ALA A 179 10.93 -5.57 -19.34
C ALA A 179 11.59 -5.01 -18.08
N ASN A 180 12.92 -4.84 -18.09
CA ASN A 180 13.65 -4.17 -17.01
C ASN A 180 13.50 -2.64 -17.12
N LYS A 181 12.25 -2.16 -17.00
CA LYS A 181 11.85 -0.75 -17.01
C LYS A 181 10.83 -0.52 -15.92
N LEU A 182 10.91 0.57 -15.17
CA LEU A 182 10.07 0.81 -14.00
C LEU A 182 8.56 0.72 -14.30
N GLY A 183 8.09 1.26 -15.43
CA GLY A 183 6.66 1.14 -15.79
C GLY A 183 6.20 -0.32 -15.94
N GLU A 184 7.04 -1.21 -16.48
CA GLU A 184 6.77 -2.64 -16.60
C GLU A 184 6.84 -3.35 -15.25
N VAL A 185 7.73 -2.89 -14.38
CA VAL A 185 7.82 -3.37 -12.99
C VAL A 185 6.57 -2.98 -12.21
N VAL A 186 6.10 -1.73 -12.32
CA VAL A 186 4.84 -1.28 -11.70
C VAL A 186 3.64 -2.07 -12.22
N ALA A 187 3.60 -2.36 -13.53
CA ALA A 187 2.57 -3.24 -14.09
C ALA A 187 2.64 -4.67 -13.54
N ALA A 188 3.84 -5.17 -13.23
CA ALA A 188 4.00 -6.46 -12.56
C ALA A 188 3.56 -6.40 -11.08
N PHE A 189 3.83 -5.29 -10.36
CA PHE A 189 3.27 -5.06 -9.02
C PHE A 189 1.74 -5.08 -9.04
N GLN A 190 1.11 -4.45 -10.03
CA GLN A 190 -0.34 -4.50 -10.19
C GLN A 190 -0.85 -5.94 -10.29
N ARG A 191 -0.28 -6.75 -11.20
CA ARG A 191 -0.70 -8.15 -11.38
C ARG A 191 -0.47 -9.01 -10.13
N ALA A 192 0.67 -8.84 -9.48
CA ALA A 192 0.99 -9.59 -8.25
C ALA A 192 0.07 -9.19 -7.10
N ALA A 193 -0.22 -7.89 -6.95
CA ALA A 193 -1.15 -7.38 -5.93
C ALA A 193 -2.58 -7.89 -6.18
N ASP A 194 -3.05 -7.89 -7.42
CA ASP A 194 -4.39 -8.39 -7.78
C ASP A 194 -4.55 -9.88 -7.41
N GLN A 195 -3.53 -10.69 -7.68
CA GLN A 195 -3.53 -12.11 -7.30
C GLN A 195 -3.58 -12.28 -5.77
N ALA A 196 -2.71 -11.58 -5.04
CA ALA A 196 -2.65 -11.65 -3.58
C ALA A 196 -3.95 -11.19 -2.93
N LEU A 197 -4.52 -10.06 -3.38
CA LEU A 197 -5.75 -9.48 -2.83
C LEU A 197 -6.99 -10.32 -3.17
N THR A 198 -7.04 -10.92 -4.36
CA THR A 198 -8.09 -11.87 -4.73
C THR A 198 -8.07 -13.09 -3.81
N SER A 199 -6.89 -13.67 -3.61
CA SER A 199 -6.70 -14.80 -2.69
C SER A 199 -7.09 -14.43 -1.24
N LEU A 200 -6.66 -13.25 -0.76
CA LEU A 200 -7.04 -12.71 0.55
C LEU A 200 -8.56 -12.62 0.71
N SER A 201 -9.25 -12.01 -0.27
CA SER A 201 -10.69 -11.82 -0.23
C SER A 201 -11.46 -13.14 -0.19
N GLN A 202 -11.06 -14.12 -1.00
CA GLN A 202 -11.66 -15.44 -1.05
C GLN A 202 -11.47 -16.21 0.27
N GLN A 203 -10.24 -16.23 0.81
CA GLN A 203 -9.92 -16.92 2.06
C GLN A 203 -10.60 -16.30 3.27
N ALA A 204 -10.65 -14.96 3.36
CA ALA A 204 -11.34 -14.25 4.44
C ALA A 204 -12.84 -14.59 4.44
N PHE A 205 -13.48 -14.59 3.28
CA PHE A 205 -14.89 -14.96 3.18
C PHE A 205 -15.13 -16.43 3.52
N ALA A 206 -14.35 -17.36 3.00
CA ALA A 206 -14.45 -18.79 3.31
C ALA A 206 -14.30 -19.08 4.82
N ALA A 207 -13.38 -18.38 5.49
CA ALA A 207 -13.18 -18.52 6.94
C ALA A 207 -14.42 -18.13 7.75
N VAL A 208 -15.12 -17.05 7.36
CA VAL A 208 -16.38 -16.64 8.01
C VAL A 208 -17.47 -17.65 7.76
N GLN A 209 -17.60 -18.16 6.55
CA GLN A 209 -18.62 -19.17 6.22
C GLN A 209 -18.44 -20.46 7.04
N THR A 210 -17.20 -20.88 7.25
CA THR A 210 -16.88 -22.06 8.06
C THR A 210 -17.17 -21.83 9.56
N ALA A 211 -16.99 -20.61 10.07
CA ALA A 211 -17.17 -20.29 11.48
C ALA A 211 -18.64 -20.10 11.89
N ARG A 212 -19.54 -19.76 10.96
CA ARG A 212 -20.97 -19.47 11.22
C ARG A 212 -21.78 -20.66 11.76
N PRO A 213 -21.71 -21.88 11.21
CA PRO A 213 -22.46 -23.01 11.74
C PRO A 213 -22.04 -23.37 13.18
N ALA A 214 -20.74 -23.33 13.49
CA ALA A 214 -20.25 -23.64 14.82
C ALA A 214 -20.78 -22.68 15.91
N ALA A 215 -21.05 -21.41 15.56
CA ALA A 215 -21.61 -20.42 16.49
C ALA A 215 -23.14 -20.58 16.69
N ALA A 216 -23.86 -21.10 15.70
CA ALA A 216 -25.28 -21.40 15.79
C ALA A 216 -25.54 -22.61 16.73
N ASP A 217 -24.74 -23.65 16.61
CA ASP A 217 -24.84 -24.86 17.46
C ASP A 217 -24.41 -24.57 18.92
N ALA A 218 -23.50 -23.66 19.17
CA ALA A 218 -23.09 -23.28 20.53
C ALA A 218 -24.12 -22.43 21.27
N ARG A 219 -25.07 -21.76 20.59
CA ARG A 219 -26.18 -21.00 21.17
C ARG A 219 -27.43 -21.86 21.42
N ALA A 220 -27.49 -23.03 20.82
CA ALA A 220 -28.62 -23.97 20.94
C ALA A 220 -28.43 -24.97 22.10
N ARG A 221 -27.32 -24.93 22.83
CA ARG A 221 -27.01 -25.74 24.01
C ARG A 221 -26.95 -24.88 25.27
#